data_fa29cacd80250459c9a5ae711c9bf028
#
_entry.id   fa29cacd80250459c9a5ae711c9bf028
#
_cell.length_a   1.000
_cell.length_b   1.000
_cell.length_c   1.000
_cell.angle_alpha   90.00
_cell.angle_beta   90.00
_cell.angle_gamma   90.00
#
_symmetry.space_group_name_H-M   'P 1'
#
loop_
_entity.id
_entity.type
_entity.pdbx_description
1 polymer ?
#
loop_
_entity_poly.entity_id
_entity_poly.type
_entity_poly.pdbx_seq_one_letter_code
_entity_poly.pdbx_strand_id
1 'polypeptide(L)'
;MSDELIERVRRVIAASKRIPEEQVTVDSSFEELGIDSMDAVEILFALENEFDISIPDEEVKTVRNVRQMVEGVDRLLTAKSAGTPAVQ
;
A
#
# COMPACT_ATOMS: atom_id res chain seq x y z
N MET A 1 1.56 -7.87 11.16
CA MET A 1 1.26 -7.98 9.72
C MET A 1 1.53 -9.40 9.26
N SER A 2 0.68 -9.92 8.40
CA SER A 2 0.86 -11.27 7.89
C SER A 2 1.75 -11.26 6.65
N ASP A 3 2.41 -12.37 6.40
CA ASP A 3 3.22 -12.52 5.18
C ASP A 3 2.34 -12.39 3.93
N GLU A 4 1.10 -12.87 4.03
CA GLU A 4 0.17 -12.80 2.93
C GLU A 4 -0.16 -11.33 2.58
N LEU A 5 -0.38 -10.51 3.58
CA LEU A 5 -0.66 -9.10 3.37
C LEU A 5 0.53 -8.40 2.72
N ILE A 6 1.71 -8.66 3.25
CA ILE A 6 2.95 -8.08 2.71
C ILE A 6 3.08 -8.45 1.23
N GLU A 7 2.86 -9.73 0.91
CA GLU A 7 2.99 -10.21 -0.46
C GLU A 7 1.97 -9.57 -1.39
N ARG A 8 0.73 -9.41 -0.93
CA ARG A 8 -0.30 -8.79 -1.75
C ARG A 8 0.03 -7.33 -2.04
N VAL A 9 0.49 -6.59 -1.03
CA VAL A 9 0.87 -5.18 -1.22
C VAL A 9 2.05 -5.09 -2.19
N ARG A 10 3.05 -5.94 -2.00
CA ARG A 10 4.21 -5.96 -2.89
C ARG A 10 3.79 -6.22 -4.34
N ARG A 11 2.89 -7.15 -4.53
CA ARG A 11 2.42 -7.51 -5.86
C ARG A 11 1.70 -6.35 -6.54
N VAL A 12 0.89 -5.63 -5.79
CA VAL A 12 0.18 -4.47 -6.32
C VAL A 12 1.17 -3.39 -6.76
N ILE A 13 2.16 -3.11 -5.91
CA ILE A 13 3.17 -2.11 -6.23
C ILE A 13 3.97 -2.51 -7.47
N ALA A 14 4.41 -3.76 -7.52
CA ALA A 14 5.18 -4.26 -8.64
C ALA A 14 4.40 -4.17 -9.95
N ALA A 15 3.13 -4.53 -9.91
CA ALA A 15 2.28 -4.47 -11.09
C ALA A 15 2.08 -3.03 -11.55
N SER A 16 1.89 -2.11 -10.62
CA SER A 16 1.67 -0.70 -10.96
C SER A 16 2.91 -0.08 -11.58
N LYS A 17 4.09 -0.47 -11.13
CA LYS A 17 5.35 0.06 -11.64
C LYS A 17 5.90 -0.78 -12.80
N ARG A 18 5.31 -1.94 -13.07
CA ARG A 18 5.77 -2.86 -14.09
C ARG A 18 7.21 -3.30 -13.85
N ILE A 19 7.50 -3.64 -12.61
CA ILE A 19 8.81 -4.13 -12.22
C ILE A 19 8.64 -5.51 -11.59
N PRO A 20 9.72 -6.32 -11.53
CA PRO A 20 9.64 -7.62 -10.91
C PRO A 20 9.27 -7.51 -9.43
N GLU A 21 8.46 -8.44 -8.96
CA GLU A 21 8.01 -8.46 -7.58
C GLU A 21 9.20 -8.57 -6.61
N GLU A 22 10.25 -9.25 -7.03
CA GLU A 22 11.45 -9.42 -6.21
C GLU A 22 12.14 -8.10 -5.88
N GLN A 23 11.93 -7.08 -6.70
CA GLN A 23 12.53 -5.77 -6.44
C GLN A 23 11.79 -4.99 -5.38
N VAL A 24 10.57 -5.41 -5.04
CA VAL A 24 9.75 -4.71 -4.06
C VAL A 24 9.83 -5.47 -2.75
N THR A 25 10.57 -4.92 -1.78
CA THR A 25 10.70 -5.53 -0.46
C THR A 25 10.16 -4.56 0.58
N VAL A 26 9.91 -5.07 1.79
CA VAL A 26 9.39 -4.21 2.85
C VAL A 26 10.37 -3.09 3.21
N ASP A 27 11.64 -3.30 2.94
CA ASP A 27 12.67 -2.30 3.23
C ASP A 27 12.92 -1.35 2.08
N SER A 28 12.28 -1.57 0.93
CA SER A 28 12.42 -0.68 -0.21
C SER A 28 11.74 0.64 0.07
N SER A 29 12.42 1.75 -0.25
CA SER A 29 11.78 3.05 -0.19
C SER A 29 11.13 3.33 -1.54
N PHE A 30 10.14 4.20 -1.55
CA PHE A 30 9.49 4.59 -2.80
C PHE A 30 10.46 5.30 -3.72
N GLU A 31 11.37 6.08 -3.13
CA GLU A 31 12.40 6.76 -3.91
C GLU A 31 13.30 5.76 -4.64
N GLU A 32 13.72 4.71 -3.95
CA GLU A 32 14.54 3.68 -4.55
C GLU A 32 13.83 2.97 -5.71
N LEU A 33 12.53 2.82 -5.58
CA LEU A 33 11.72 2.14 -6.59
C LEU A 33 11.33 3.08 -7.74
N GLY A 34 11.69 4.35 -7.64
CA GLY A 34 11.34 5.32 -8.67
C GLY A 34 9.87 5.71 -8.64
N ILE A 35 9.24 5.60 -7.50
CA ILE A 35 7.82 5.93 -7.35
C ILE A 35 7.69 7.41 -7.03
N ASP A 36 7.12 8.16 -7.97
CA ASP A 36 6.85 9.59 -7.76
C ASP A 36 5.41 9.78 -7.28
N SER A 37 4.98 11.04 -7.20
CA SER A 37 3.66 11.37 -6.70
C SER A 37 2.53 10.75 -7.54
N MET A 38 2.70 10.73 -8.84
CA MET A 38 1.67 10.15 -9.71
C MET A 38 1.61 8.65 -9.58
N ASP A 39 2.77 8.01 -9.50
CA ASP A 39 2.83 6.57 -9.28
C ASP A 39 2.19 6.21 -7.95
N ALA A 40 2.43 7.04 -6.93
CA ALA A 40 1.85 6.80 -5.61
C ALA A 40 0.32 6.84 -5.65
N VAL A 41 -0.25 7.76 -6.42
CA VAL A 41 -1.70 7.85 -6.58
C VAL A 41 -2.25 6.61 -7.26
N GLU A 42 -1.56 6.12 -8.30
CA GLU A 42 -1.99 4.91 -9.00
C GLU A 42 -1.93 3.69 -8.08
N ILE A 43 -0.86 3.59 -7.31
CA ILE A 43 -0.71 2.49 -6.35
C ILE A 43 -1.81 2.57 -5.30
N LEU A 44 -2.10 3.78 -4.83
CA LEU A 44 -3.16 4.00 -3.86
C LEU A 44 -4.49 3.46 -4.36
N PHE A 45 -4.88 3.83 -5.57
CA PHE A 45 -6.13 3.36 -6.15
C PHE A 45 -6.13 1.85 -6.33
N ALA A 46 -5.02 1.28 -6.76
CA ALA A 46 -4.90 -0.15 -6.92
C ALA A 46 -5.07 -0.88 -5.59
N LEU A 47 -4.50 -0.34 -4.53
CA LEU A 47 -4.63 -0.93 -3.20
C LEU A 47 -6.06 -0.82 -2.69
N GLU A 48 -6.72 0.30 -2.95
CA GLU A 48 -8.11 0.46 -2.54
C GLU A 48 -9.00 -0.57 -3.21
N ASN A 49 -8.74 -0.85 -4.48
CA ASN A 49 -9.50 -1.85 -5.21
C ASN A 49 -9.16 -3.26 -4.74
N GLU A 50 -7.88 -3.52 -4.49
CA GLU A 50 -7.42 -4.85 -4.11
C GLU A 50 -8.00 -5.26 -2.76
N PHE A 51 -8.07 -4.34 -1.81
CA PHE A 51 -8.48 -4.63 -0.44
C PHE A 51 -9.86 -4.10 -0.09
N ASP A 52 -10.51 -3.42 -1.01
CA ASP A 52 -11.84 -2.82 -0.79
C ASP A 52 -11.82 -1.92 0.44
N ILE A 53 -10.90 -0.98 0.45
CA ILE A 53 -10.73 -0.01 1.53
C ILE A 53 -10.60 1.38 0.94
N SER A 54 -10.78 2.38 1.78
CA SER A 54 -10.53 3.78 1.42
C SER A 54 -9.30 4.24 2.16
N ILE A 55 -8.32 4.76 1.42
CA ILE A 55 -7.08 5.24 2.01
C ILE A 55 -7.06 6.76 1.95
N PRO A 56 -7.02 7.43 3.12
CA PRO A 56 -6.98 8.88 3.14
C PRO A 56 -5.70 9.42 2.50
N ASP A 57 -5.79 10.57 1.86
CA ASP A 57 -4.62 11.22 1.26
C ASP A 57 -3.52 11.45 2.28
N GLU A 58 -3.89 11.70 3.51
CA GLU A 58 -2.93 11.94 4.59
C GLU A 58 -2.02 10.76 4.84
N GLU A 59 -2.54 9.55 4.68
CA GLU A 59 -1.74 8.34 4.82
C GLU A 59 -0.64 8.30 3.75
N VAL A 60 -1.00 8.68 2.54
CA VAL A 60 -0.05 8.67 1.42
C VAL A 60 1.09 9.64 1.67
N LYS A 61 0.79 10.78 2.23
CA LYS A 61 1.80 11.82 2.46
C LYS A 61 2.86 11.42 3.46
N THR A 62 2.53 10.51 4.38
CA THR A 62 3.46 10.08 5.42
C THR A 62 4.15 8.77 5.09
N VAL A 63 3.70 8.07 4.06
CA VAL A 63 4.27 6.79 3.67
C VAL A 63 5.44 7.00 2.73
N ARG A 64 6.60 6.44 3.09
CA ARG A 64 7.81 6.61 2.30
C ARG A 64 8.43 5.30 1.88
N ASN A 65 7.97 4.19 2.42
CA ASN A 65 8.51 2.88 2.05
C ASN A 65 7.39 1.85 2.07
N VAL A 66 7.74 0.65 1.58
CA VAL A 66 6.77 -0.43 1.46
C VAL A 66 6.23 -0.84 2.82
N ARG A 67 7.09 -0.92 3.84
CA ARG A 67 6.67 -1.32 5.18
C ARG A 67 5.56 -0.40 5.70
N GLN A 68 5.74 0.90 5.55
CA GLN A 68 4.73 1.86 6.01
C GLN A 68 3.42 1.70 5.25
N MET A 69 3.50 1.39 3.96
CA MET A 69 2.31 1.14 3.16
C MET A 69 1.57 -0.09 3.66
N VAL A 70 2.29 -1.16 3.94
CA VAL A 70 1.69 -2.39 4.47
C VAL A 70 1.02 -2.11 5.83
N GLU A 71 1.71 -1.37 6.68
CA GLU A 71 1.17 -1.02 8.00
C GLU A 71 -0.12 -0.21 7.87
N GLY A 72 -0.15 0.74 6.94
CA GLY A 72 -1.34 1.53 6.70
C GLY A 72 -2.52 0.70 6.23
N VAL A 73 -2.26 -0.19 5.28
CA VAL A 73 -3.30 -1.09 4.78
C VAL A 73 -3.79 -2.00 5.91
N ASP A 74 -2.86 -2.51 6.72
CA ASP A 74 -3.21 -3.39 7.83
C ASP A 74 -4.15 -2.69 8.82
N ARG A 75 -3.84 -1.43 9.17
CA ARG A 75 -4.69 -0.66 10.08
C ARG A 75 -6.11 -0.49 9.53
N LEU A 76 -6.20 -0.17 8.24
CA LEU A 76 -7.50 0.04 7.60
C LEU A 76 -8.30 -1.26 7.50
N LEU A 77 -7.63 -2.37 7.21
CA LEU A 77 -8.29 -3.66 7.17
C LEU A 77 -8.77 -4.08 8.55
N THR A 78 -7.98 -3.82 9.57
CA THR A 78 -8.35 -4.15 10.95
C THR A 78 -9.58 -3.34 11.36
N ALA A 79 -9.62 -2.05 11.04
CA ALA A 79 -10.75 -1.20 11.35
C ALA A 79 -12.02 -1.71 10.63
N LYS A 80 -11.87 -2.10 9.38
CA LYS A 80 -12.99 -2.64 8.60
C LYS A 80 -13.53 -3.94 9.20
N SER A 81 -12.61 -4.82 9.56
CA SER A 81 -12.98 -6.11 10.17
C SER A 81 -13.65 -5.95 11.53
N ALA A 82 -13.28 -4.90 12.26
CA ALA A 82 -13.87 -4.62 13.56
C ALA A 82 -15.24 -3.96 13.44
N GLY A 83 -15.71 -3.71 12.22
CA GLY A 83 -17.00 -3.07 12.01
C GLY A 83 -16.97 -1.57 12.20
N THR A 84 -15.80 -1.01 12.42
CA THR A 84 -15.64 0.44 12.55
C THR A 84 -15.49 1.04 11.17
N PRO A 85 -16.29 2.07 10.83
CA PRO A 85 -16.13 2.69 9.53
C PRO A 85 -14.73 3.27 9.40
N ALA A 86 -14.04 2.89 8.33
CA ALA A 86 -12.69 3.36 8.10
C ALA A 86 -12.67 4.81 7.63
N VAL A 87 -13.75 5.25 7.05
CA VAL A 87 -13.86 6.59 6.50
C VAL A 87 -15.18 7.19 6.92
N GLN A 88 -15.10 8.37 7.39
CA GLN A 88 -16.30 9.10 7.79
C GLN A 88 -16.18 10.57 7.46
#